data_05222ff79b03e5bbe0bc995f54168349
#
_entry.id   05222ff79b03e5bbe0bc995f54168349
#
_cell.length_a   1.000
_cell.length_b   1.000
_cell.length_c   1.000
_cell.angle_alpha   90.00
_cell.angle_beta   90.00
_cell.angle_gamma   90.00
#
_symmetry.space_group_name_H-M   'P 1'
#
loop_
_entity.id
_entity.type
_entity.pdbx_description
1 polymer ?
#
loop_
_entity_poly.entity_id
_entity_poly.type
_entity_poly.pdbx_seq_one_letter_code
_entity_poly.pdbx_strand_id
1 'polypeptide(L)'
;MKLAKLVTVFAVLTFVALFSPPAALETVVAAQSSNVDFDIMLDHVALSVPDIGQSITWYRKMFGFKEVRRGGQPNGMQTALIQRGDIRIELFQVPGAAPLPESRRNPSEDFRTHGLKHFAFRVEDIRAFLALLQAKGVKVVFELHDYPGAAFAFVSDNAGNAIELIQYKNNEPVR
;
A
#
# COMPACT_ATOMS: atom_id res chain seq x y z
N MET A 1 -54.24 10.03 -91.62
CA MET A 1 -52.80 9.78 -91.50
C MET A 1 -52.30 10.40 -90.23
N LYS A 2 -52.18 9.68 -89.13
CA LYS A 2 -51.63 10.13 -87.90
C LYS A 2 -50.47 9.17 -87.49
N LEU A 3 -49.22 9.68 -87.45
CA LEU A 3 -48.04 8.93 -87.07
C LEU A 3 -48.06 8.75 -85.54
N ALA A 4 -48.00 7.47 -85.13
CA ALA A 4 -47.76 7.14 -83.72
C ALA A 4 -46.23 7.17 -83.43
N LYS A 5 -45.86 8.01 -82.50
CA LYS A 5 -44.47 8.04 -82.00
C LYS A 5 -44.26 6.94 -80.98
N LEU A 6 -43.36 6.03 -81.30
CA LEU A 6 -42.90 5.00 -80.36
C LEU A 6 -41.90 5.60 -79.41
N VAL A 7 -42.22 5.65 -78.11
CA VAL A 7 -41.31 6.07 -77.05
C VAL A 7 -40.63 4.82 -76.47
N THR A 8 -39.35 4.67 -76.76
CA THR A 8 -38.52 3.64 -76.18
C THR A 8 -38.03 4.06 -74.80
N VAL A 9 -38.51 3.39 -73.77
CA VAL A 9 -38.03 3.64 -72.38
C VAL A 9 -36.80 2.75 -72.18
N PHE A 10 -35.63 3.38 -72.02
CA PHE A 10 -34.42 2.71 -71.54
C PHE A 10 -34.49 2.58 -70.00
N ALA A 11 -34.63 1.36 -69.53
CA ALA A 11 -34.47 1.08 -68.11
C ALA A 11 -32.97 0.99 -67.80
N VAL A 12 -32.45 1.96 -67.05
CA VAL A 12 -31.09 1.93 -66.50
C VAL A 12 -31.14 1.12 -65.22
N LEU A 13 -30.64 -0.11 -65.28
CA LEU A 13 -30.39 -0.91 -64.09
C LEU A 13 -29.12 -0.37 -63.42
N THR A 14 -29.29 0.42 -62.36
CA THR A 14 -28.21 0.76 -61.44
C THR A 14 -27.89 -0.40 -60.52
N PHE A 15 -26.77 -1.07 -60.79
CA PHE A 15 -26.18 -2.09 -59.89
C PHE A 15 -25.56 -1.38 -58.70
N VAL A 16 -26.24 -1.35 -57.56
CA VAL A 16 -25.64 -0.90 -56.29
C VAL A 16 -24.82 -2.06 -55.74
N ALA A 17 -23.53 -2.04 -55.97
CA ALA A 17 -22.60 -2.95 -55.29
C ALA A 17 -22.56 -2.56 -53.81
N LEU A 18 -23.17 -3.33 -52.94
CA LEU A 18 -23.00 -3.28 -51.51
C LEU A 18 -21.56 -3.69 -51.16
N PHE A 19 -20.66 -2.72 -51.05
CA PHE A 19 -19.36 -2.93 -50.44
C PHE A 19 -19.59 -3.03 -48.93
N SER A 20 -19.68 -4.26 -48.41
CA SER A 20 -19.49 -4.51 -46.98
C SER A 20 -18.02 -4.26 -46.66
N PRO A 21 -17.67 -3.39 -45.73
CA PRO A 21 -16.28 -3.28 -45.28
C PRO A 21 -15.86 -4.64 -44.68
N PRO A 22 -14.60 -5.07 -44.89
CA PRO A 22 -14.10 -6.26 -44.25
C PRO A 22 -14.22 -6.10 -42.74
N ALA A 23 -14.84 -7.08 -42.08
CA ALA A 23 -14.85 -7.14 -40.62
C ALA A 23 -13.41 -7.01 -40.14
N ALA A 24 -13.09 -5.91 -39.51
CA ALA A 24 -11.82 -5.78 -38.80
C ALA A 24 -11.78 -6.94 -37.80
N LEU A 25 -10.89 -7.88 -38.01
CA LEU A 25 -10.50 -8.86 -37.01
C LEU A 25 -9.85 -8.03 -35.90
N GLU A 26 -10.65 -7.60 -34.92
CA GLU A 26 -10.11 -7.19 -33.63
C GLU A 26 -9.45 -8.42 -33.04
N THR A 27 -8.14 -8.55 -33.25
CA THR A 27 -7.30 -9.40 -32.44
C THR A 27 -7.43 -8.88 -31.01
N VAL A 28 -8.37 -9.44 -30.27
CA VAL A 28 -8.37 -9.37 -28.82
C VAL A 28 -7.07 -10.05 -28.40
N VAL A 29 -6.02 -9.27 -28.25
CA VAL A 29 -4.85 -9.70 -27.50
C VAL A 29 -5.37 -9.89 -26.08
N ALA A 30 -5.81 -11.11 -25.76
CA ALA A 30 -6.02 -11.51 -24.39
C ALA A 30 -4.69 -11.21 -23.69
N ALA A 31 -4.68 -10.15 -22.90
CA ALA A 31 -3.62 -9.91 -21.96
C ALA A 31 -3.56 -11.19 -21.13
N GLN A 32 -2.57 -12.03 -21.40
CA GLN A 32 -2.22 -13.11 -20.49
C GLN A 32 -1.88 -12.39 -19.20
N SER A 33 -2.82 -12.40 -18.25
CA SER A 33 -2.49 -12.15 -16.87
C SER A 33 -1.43 -13.18 -16.54
N SER A 34 -0.19 -12.77 -16.45
CA SER A 34 0.86 -13.57 -15.87
C SER A 34 0.50 -13.74 -14.40
N ASN A 35 -0.43 -14.65 -14.12
CA ASN A 35 -0.65 -15.11 -12.76
C ASN A 35 0.67 -15.71 -12.33
N VAL A 36 1.38 -14.99 -11.47
CA VAL A 36 2.52 -15.55 -10.77
C VAL A 36 1.93 -16.63 -9.87
N ASP A 37 2.08 -17.90 -10.29
CA ASP A 37 1.53 -19.08 -9.58
C ASP A 37 2.45 -19.44 -8.41
N PHE A 38 2.66 -18.48 -7.52
CA PHE A 38 3.43 -18.63 -6.28
C PHE A 38 2.68 -17.97 -5.14
N ASP A 39 2.58 -18.67 -4.01
CA ASP A 39 2.09 -18.10 -2.78
C ASP A 39 3.08 -17.07 -2.24
N ILE A 40 2.63 -15.82 -2.08
CA ILE A 40 3.43 -14.73 -1.52
C ILE A 40 2.76 -14.26 -0.24
N MET A 41 3.54 -14.23 0.85
CA MET A 41 3.10 -13.70 2.14
C MET A 41 4.06 -12.61 2.60
N LEU A 42 3.54 -11.58 3.27
CA LEU A 42 4.38 -10.59 3.94
C LEU A 42 5.09 -11.26 5.13
N ASP A 43 6.42 -11.32 5.11
CA ASP A 43 7.18 -11.88 6.23
C ASP A 43 7.44 -10.84 7.32
N HIS A 44 8.02 -9.69 6.98
CA HIS A 44 8.33 -8.63 7.94
C HIS A 44 8.40 -7.25 7.28
N VAL A 45 8.39 -6.20 8.10
CA VAL A 45 8.83 -4.86 7.74
C VAL A 45 10.19 -4.60 8.41
N ALA A 46 11.07 -3.84 7.76
CA ALA A 46 12.41 -3.56 8.28
C ALA A 46 12.57 -2.09 8.66
N LEU A 47 13.18 -1.82 9.80
CA LEU A 47 13.42 -0.49 10.32
C LEU A 47 14.89 -0.32 10.72
N SER A 48 15.51 0.78 10.33
CA SER A 48 16.80 1.19 10.86
C SER A 48 16.60 2.05 12.10
N VAL A 49 17.32 1.72 13.17
CA VAL A 49 17.18 2.36 14.48
C VAL A 49 18.56 2.73 15.05
N PRO A 50 18.67 3.82 15.85
CA PRO A 50 19.94 4.22 16.43
C PRO A 50 20.45 3.25 17.51
N ASP A 51 19.54 2.61 18.24
CA ASP A 51 19.83 1.64 19.30
C ASP A 51 18.81 0.52 19.29
N ILE A 52 19.28 -0.66 18.97
CA ILE A 52 18.42 -1.86 18.81
C ILE A 52 17.85 -2.35 20.15
N GLY A 53 18.59 -2.20 21.25
CA GLY A 53 18.16 -2.60 22.58
C GLY A 53 17.05 -1.69 23.12
N GLN A 54 17.19 -0.38 22.92
CA GLN A 54 16.15 0.60 23.26
C GLN A 54 14.88 0.36 22.42
N SER A 55 15.02 0.10 21.12
CA SER A 55 13.88 -0.14 20.25
C SER A 55 13.13 -1.44 20.61
N ILE A 56 13.83 -2.54 20.87
CA ILE A 56 13.19 -3.77 21.36
C ILE A 56 12.42 -3.51 22.66
N THR A 57 13.03 -2.77 23.60
CA THR A 57 12.38 -2.43 24.86
C THR A 57 11.14 -1.57 24.63
N TRP A 58 11.20 -0.61 23.73
CA TRP A 58 10.08 0.26 23.38
C TRP A 58 8.92 -0.53 22.74
N TYR A 59 9.19 -1.31 21.69
CA TYR A 59 8.17 -2.13 21.03
C TYR A 59 7.53 -3.15 21.97
N ARG A 60 8.33 -3.72 22.89
CA ARG A 60 7.80 -4.60 23.93
C ARG A 60 6.84 -3.90 24.86
N LYS A 61 7.20 -2.69 25.35
CA LYS A 61 6.39 -1.93 26.31
C LYS A 61 5.13 -1.34 25.68
N MET A 62 5.20 -0.84 24.45
CA MET A 62 4.10 -0.14 23.78
C MET A 62 3.16 -1.11 23.06
N PHE A 63 3.70 -2.12 22.39
CA PHE A 63 2.95 -2.99 21.51
C PHE A 63 3.04 -4.48 21.86
N GLY A 64 3.78 -4.88 22.91
CA GLY A 64 3.85 -6.27 23.34
C GLY A 64 4.67 -7.19 22.44
N PHE A 65 5.55 -6.65 21.60
CA PHE A 65 6.48 -7.46 20.80
C PHE A 65 7.50 -8.19 21.68
N LYS A 66 7.95 -9.36 21.22
CA LYS A 66 9.03 -10.14 21.82
C LYS A 66 10.17 -10.28 20.83
N GLU A 67 11.40 -10.22 21.30
CA GLU A 67 12.58 -10.57 20.50
C GLU A 67 12.57 -12.08 20.25
N VAL A 68 12.68 -12.47 18.95
CA VAL A 68 12.70 -13.88 18.53
C VAL A 68 14.01 -14.29 17.88
N ARG A 69 14.79 -13.32 17.39
CA ARG A 69 16.12 -13.55 16.81
C ARG A 69 16.99 -12.32 16.97
N ARG A 70 18.26 -12.53 17.21
CA ARG A 70 19.31 -11.49 17.18
C ARG A 70 20.47 -11.95 16.33
N GLY A 71 21.08 -11.01 15.61
CA GLY A 71 22.25 -11.26 14.77
C GLY A 71 23.19 -10.07 14.74
N GLY A 72 24.33 -10.24 14.09
CA GLY A 72 25.30 -9.18 13.87
C GLY A 72 26.21 -9.53 12.71
N GLN A 73 26.89 -8.52 12.18
CA GLN A 73 27.85 -8.64 11.09
C GLN A 73 29.25 -8.18 11.55
N PRO A 74 30.35 -8.64 10.92
CA PRO A 74 31.70 -8.22 11.27
C PRO A 74 31.94 -6.71 11.16
N ASN A 75 31.17 -6.00 10.32
CA ASN A 75 31.21 -4.54 10.19
C ASN A 75 30.51 -3.78 11.34
N GLY A 76 30.08 -4.48 12.39
CA GLY A 76 29.40 -3.90 13.55
C GLY A 76 27.90 -3.68 13.39
N MET A 77 27.30 -4.00 12.23
CA MET A 77 25.85 -3.98 12.06
C MET A 77 25.21 -5.03 12.96
N GLN A 78 24.16 -4.62 13.68
CA GLN A 78 23.34 -5.52 14.50
C GLN A 78 21.95 -5.64 13.89
N THR A 79 21.34 -6.82 14.04
CA THR A 79 19.97 -7.09 13.61
C THR A 79 19.18 -7.74 14.73
N ALA A 80 17.87 -7.51 14.78
CA ALA A 80 16.96 -8.27 15.63
C ALA A 80 15.62 -8.43 14.92
N LEU A 81 15.02 -9.59 15.04
CA LEU A 81 13.65 -9.84 14.66
C LEU A 81 12.77 -9.82 15.91
N ILE A 82 11.78 -8.95 15.93
CA ILE A 82 10.76 -8.90 16.97
C ILE A 82 9.41 -9.33 16.41
N GLN A 83 8.60 -10.00 17.22
CA GLN A 83 7.33 -10.60 16.77
C GLN A 83 6.20 -10.42 17.78
N ARG A 84 4.98 -10.19 17.28
CA ARG A 84 3.72 -10.27 18.01
C ARG A 84 2.66 -10.95 17.14
N GLY A 85 2.22 -12.16 17.52
CA GLY A 85 1.39 -12.97 16.62
C GLY A 85 2.09 -13.20 15.28
N ASP A 86 1.43 -12.89 14.18
CA ASP A 86 1.99 -13.01 12.83
C ASP A 86 2.73 -11.74 12.37
N ILE A 87 2.72 -10.68 13.17
CA ILE A 87 3.39 -9.42 12.84
C ILE A 87 4.85 -9.52 13.22
N ARG A 88 5.74 -9.25 12.25
CA ARG A 88 7.20 -9.23 12.43
C ARG A 88 7.80 -7.90 12.03
N ILE A 89 8.77 -7.45 12.79
CA ILE A 89 9.58 -6.26 12.49
C ILE A 89 11.05 -6.67 12.61
N GLU A 90 11.83 -6.43 11.56
CA GLU A 90 13.28 -6.58 11.60
C GLU A 90 13.90 -5.21 11.91
N LEU A 91 14.71 -5.16 12.93
CA LEU A 91 15.42 -3.96 13.37
C LEU A 91 16.88 -4.04 12.94
N PHE A 92 17.40 -2.94 12.39
CA PHE A 92 18.79 -2.76 12.04
C PHE A 92 19.41 -1.63 12.83
N GLN A 93 20.57 -1.88 13.44
CA GLN A 93 21.45 -0.85 13.97
C GLN A 93 22.74 -0.87 13.15
N VAL A 94 22.96 0.17 12.36
CA VAL A 94 24.11 0.29 11.46
C VAL A 94 25.03 1.38 11.98
N PRO A 95 26.32 1.09 12.27
CA PRO A 95 27.28 2.10 12.68
C PRO A 95 27.38 3.23 11.66
N GLY A 96 27.29 4.48 12.14
CA GLY A 96 27.38 5.66 11.28
C GLY A 96 26.16 5.96 10.42
N ALA A 97 25.05 5.23 10.57
CA ALA A 97 23.82 5.54 9.88
C ALA A 97 23.32 6.96 10.25
N ALA A 98 22.90 7.71 9.24
CA ALA A 98 22.32 9.04 9.45
C ALA A 98 20.96 8.94 10.16
N PRO A 99 20.60 9.92 11.01
CA PRO A 99 19.27 9.95 11.63
C PRO A 99 18.19 10.11 10.56
N LEU A 100 16.97 9.65 10.91
CA LEU A 100 15.80 9.84 10.05
C LEU A 100 15.61 11.34 9.77
N PRO A 101 15.57 11.77 8.49
CA PRO A 101 15.33 13.18 8.12
C PRO A 101 14.04 13.72 8.74
N GLU A 102 14.04 14.98 9.14
CA GLU A 102 12.88 15.61 9.80
C GLU A 102 11.64 15.56 8.89
N SER A 103 11.80 15.78 7.59
CA SER A 103 10.72 15.68 6.60
C SER A 103 10.04 14.29 6.56
N ARG A 104 10.72 13.25 7.04
CA ARG A 104 10.18 11.89 7.09
C ARG A 104 9.53 11.54 8.43
N ARG A 105 9.64 12.40 9.43
CA ARG A 105 9.05 12.20 10.77
C ARG A 105 7.59 12.65 10.84
N ASN A 106 7.17 13.50 9.89
CA ASN A 106 5.81 13.96 9.75
C ASN A 106 5.16 13.28 8.54
N PRO A 107 4.10 12.48 8.71
CA PRO A 107 3.44 11.78 7.59
C PRO A 107 3.03 12.72 6.45
N SER A 108 2.50 13.92 6.77
CA SER A 108 2.05 14.87 5.75
C SER A 108 3.19 15.40 4.87
N GLU A 109 4.39 15.54 5.43
CA GLU A 109 5.57 15.95 4.68
C GLU A 109 6.18 14.76 3.91
N ASP A 110 6.22 13.59 4.54
CA ASP A 110 6.81 12.39 3.93
C ASP A 110 6.04 11.93 2.68
N PHE A 111 4.72 12.19 2.58
CA PHE A 111 3.93 11.89 1.39
C PHE A 111 4.43 12.59 0.12
N ARG A 112 5.20 13.67 0.25
CA ARG A 112 5.81 14.40 -0.87
C ARG A 112 7.05 13.72 -1.45
N THR A 113 7.57 12.69 -0.78
CA THR A 113 8.75 11.93 -1.20
C THR A 113 8.32 10.52 -1.60
N HIS A 114 8.73 10.02 -2.75
CA HIS A 114 8.43 8.64 -3.14
C HIS A 114 9.13 7.61 -2.24
N GLY A 115 8.56 6.42 -2.13
CA GLY A 115 9.07 5.31 -1.35
C GLY A 115 8.15 4.90 -0.20
N LEU A 116 8.57 3.92 0.60
CA LEU A 116 7.82 3.44 1.76
C LEU A 116 7.60 4.59 2.75
N LYS A 117 6.36 4.73 3.23
CA LYS A 117 5.96 5.82 4.12
C LYS A 117 5.90 5.37 5.58
N HIS A 118 5.07 4.38 5.85
CA HIS A 118 4.78 3.85 7.17
C HIS A 118 4.35 2.39 7.05
N PHE A 119 4.16 1.76 8.17
CA PHE A 119 3.39 0.53 8.29
C PHE A 119 2.25 0.77 9.27
N ALA A 120 1.18 -0.03 9.17
CA ALA A 120 -0.03 0.17 9.95
C ALA A 120 -0.31 -1.01 10.86
N PHE A 121 -0.80 -0.71 12.07
CA PHE A 121 -1.41 -1.69 12.96
C PHE A 121 -2.93 -1.49 13.00
N ARG A 122 -3.66 -2.55 12.67
CA ARG A 122 -5.09 -2.57 12.93
C ARG A 122 -5.35 -2.76 14.42
N VAL A 123 -6.22 -1.92 14.99
CA VAL A 123 -6.61 -1.96 16.39
C VAL A 123 -8.14 -2.01 16.51
N GLU A 124 -8.65 -2.59 17.60
CA GLU A 124 -10.10 -2.73 17.84
C GLU A 124 -10.72 -1.43 18.36
N ASP A 125 -10.01 -0.72 19.24
CA ASP A 125 -10.42 0.58 19.80
C ASP A 125 -9.25 1.55 19.73
N ILE A 126 -9.24 2.35 18.65
CA ILE A 126 -8.15 3.31 18.40
C ILE A 126 -8.12 4.44 19.45
N ARG A 127 -9.28 4.86 19.98
CA ARG A 127 -9.33 5.96 20.95
C ARG A 127 -8.74 5.53 22.28
N ALA A 128 -9.16 4.36 22.79
CA ALA A 128 -8.62 3.80 24.02
C ALA A 128 -7.12 3.49 23.89
N PHE A 129 -6.71 2.92 22.75
CA PHE A 129 -5.31 2.57 22.54
C PHE A 129 -4.40 3.80 22.36
N LEU A 130 -4.87 4.81 21.63
CA LEU A 130 -4.14 6.07 21.48
C LEU A 130 -3.96 6.77 22.82
N ALA A 131 -5.00 6.86 23.65
CA ALA A 131 -4.93 7.41 25.00
C ALA A 131 -3.94 6.66 25.89
N LEU A 132 -3.92 5.31 25.80
CA LEU A 132 -2.93 4.49 26.52
C LEU A 132 -1.49 4.81 26.09
N LEU A 133 -1.24 4.93 24.78
CA LEU A 133 0.09 5.25 24.24
C LEU A 133 0.52 6.66 24.64
N GLN A 134 -0.37 7.65 24.59
CA GLN A 134 -0.10 9.02 25.05
C GLN A 134 0.23 9.07 26.54
N ALA A 135 -0.52 8.33 27.38
CA ALA A 135 -0.23 8.22 28.82
C ALA A 135 1.16 7.58 29.09
N LYS A 136 1.67 6.77 28.19
CA LYS A 136 3.03 6.21 28.23
C LYS A 136 4.10 7.11 27.59
N GLY A 137 3.73 8.31 27.15
CA GLY A 137 4.65 9.28 26.55
C GLY A 137 4.96 9.05 25.06
N VAL A 138 4.17 8.25 24.37
CA VAL A 138 4.32 8.06 22.91
C VAL A 138 3.84 9.32 22.20
N LYS A 139 4.65 9.84 21.29
CA LYS A 139 4.34 11.05 20.54
C LYS A 139 3.33 10.72 19.43
N VAL A 140 2.20 11.44 19.41
CA VAL A 140 1.28 11.49 18.28
C VAL A 140 1.86 12.46 17.25
N VAL A 141 2.02 12.00 16.00
CA VAL A 141 2.57 12.80 14.90
C VAL A 141 1.53 13.14 13.83
N PHE A 142 0.37 12.51 13.92
CA PHE A 142 -0.85 12.88 13.20
C PHE A 142 -2.06 12.53 14.09
N GLU A 143 -2.88 13.53 14.37
CA GLU A 143 -4.02 13.37 15.28
C GLU A 143 -5.08 12.42 14.72
N LEU A 144 -5.95 11.92 15.62
CA LEU A 144 -7.02 11.02 15.25
C LEU A 144 -7.93 11.65 14.21
N HIS A 145 -7.99 11.05 13.05
CA HIS A 145 -8.89 11.39 11.95
C HIS A 145 -9.98 10.34 11.79
N ASP A 146 -11.22 10.80 11.78
CA ASP A 146 -12.42 9.97 11.70
C ASP A 146 -13.10 10.19 10.36
N TYR A 147 -13.32 9.14 9.56
CA TYR A 147 -14.00 9.22 8.28
C TYR A 147 -15.01 8.05 8.09
N PRO A 148 -15.91 8.11 7.10
CA PRO A 148 -16.82 7.00 6.86
C PRO A 148 -16.06 5.69 6.61
N GLY A 149 -16.25 4.69 7.48
CA GLY A 149 -15.65 3.36 7.35
C GLY A 149 -14.40 3.10 8.18
N ALA A 150 -13.63 4.11 8.61
CA ALA A 150 -12.46 3.90 9.46
C ALA A 150 -12.11 5.12 10.30
N ALA A 151 -11.21 4.92 11.27
CA ALA A 151 -10.50 5.99 11.96
C ALA A 151 -9.00 5.65 12.00
N PHE A 152 -8.14 6.65 11.87
CA PHE A 152 -6.69 6.44 11.91
C PHE A 152 -5.97 7.58 12.65
N ALA A 153 -4.79 7.28 13.14
CA ALA A 153 -3.84 8.24 13.73
C ALA A 153 -2.42 7.76 13.48
N PHE A 154 -1.44 8.63 13.58
CA PHE A 154 -0.04 8.21 13.52
C PHE A 154 0.67 8.52 14.84
N VAL A 155 1.45 7.56 15.29
CA VAL A 155 2.38 7.70 16.41
C VAL A 155 3.82 7.52 15.91
N SER A 156 4.77 8.06 16.66
CA SER A 156 6.19 7.88 16.40
C SER A 156 6.76 6.79 17.29
N ASP A 157 7.60 5.91 16.74
CA ASP A 157 8.45 5.05 17.55
C ASP A 157 9.60 5.86 18.20
N ASN A 158 10.44 5.18 18.99
CA ASN A 158 11.57 5.81 19.66
C ASN A 158 12.71 6.26 18.72
N ALA A 159 12.68 5.84 17.47
CA ALA A 159 13.62 6.22 16.41
C ALA A 159 13.07 7.31 15.46
N GLY A 160 11.79 7.65 15.60
CA GLY A 160 11.10 8.66 14.79
C GLY A 160 10.32 8.06 13.60
N ASN A 161 10.26 6.74 13.45
CA ASN A 161 9.47 6.12 12.38
C ASN A 161 7.97 6.28 12.65
N ALA A 162 7.21 6.62 11.60
CA ALA A 162 5.76 6.74 11.69
C ALA A 162 5.09 5.36 11.68
N ILE A 163 4.19 5.15 12.64
CA ILE A 163 3.34 3.97 12.76
C ILE A 163 1.90 4.43 12.66
N GLU A 164 1.16 3.94 11.67
CA GLU A 164 -0.28 4.16 11.58
C GLU A 164 -1.00 3.22 12.55
N LEU A 165 -1.96 3.76 13.28
CA LEU A 165 -2.99 3.00 13.98
C LEU A 165 -4.27 3.16 13.19
N ILE A 166 -4.93 2.05 12.83
CA ILE A 166 -6.18 2.10 12.06
C ILE A 166 -7.24 1.20 12.68
N GLN A 167 -8.45 1.71 12.79
CA GLN A 167 -9.65 0.98 13.18
C GLN A 167 -10.67 1.05 12.05
N TYR A 168 -11.11 -0.10 11.53
CA TYR A 168 -12.22 -0.16 10.60
C TYR A 168 -13.55 -0.23 11.38
N LYS A 169 -14.54 0.57 10.96
CA LYS A 169 -15.86 0.67 11.63
C LYS A 169 -16.76 -0.52 11.32
N ASN A 170 -16.60 -1.09 10.13
CA ASN A 170 -17.27 -2.34 9.78
C ASN A 170 -16.23 -3.45 9.99
N ASN A 171 -16.57 -4.44 10.81
CA ASN A 171 -15.69 -5.59 11.10
C ASN A 171 -15.44 -6.47 9.86
N GLU A 172 -15.40 -5.91 8.68
CA GLU A 172 -15.05 -6.67 7.50
C GLU A 172 -13.59 -7.06 7.55
N PRO A 173 -13.28 -8.36 7.54
CA PRO A 173 -11.90 -8.78 7.34
C PRO A 173 -11.43 -8.23 6.01
N VAL A 174 -10.28 -7.57 5.99
CA VAL A 174 -9.59 -7.26 4.75
C VAL A 174 -9.33 -8.60 4.06
N ARG A 175 -10.06 -8.85 2.97
CA ARG A 175 -9.89 -10.03 2.13
C ARG A 175 -8.65 -9.85 1.26
#